data_af924b0382ea67e5bde94432da7aa60a
#
_entry.id   af924b0382ea67e5bde94432da7aa60a
#
_cell.length_a   1.000
_cell.length_b   1.000
_cell.length_c   1.000
_cell.angle_alpha   90.00
_cell.angle_beta   90.00
_cell.angle_gamma   90.00
#
_symmetry.space_group_name_H-M   'P 1'
#
loop_
_entity.id
_entity.type
_entity.pdbx_description
1 polymer ?
#
loop_
_entity_poly.entity_id
_entity_poly.type
_entity_poly.pdbx_seq_one_letter_code
_entity_poly.pdbx_strand_id
1 'polypeptide(L)'
;NKAYKNIYSVGVCIAIPPIEKTPLPVGAPKTGYMIESMVTADAHNIAGELSGKEPSHKATWNALCLADFGDSGVAFLAQPQIPPRNITWSSEGKWVHLAKIGFEKYFMRKIRKGITEPYYERLILKLMGLSRLKKEDK
;
A
#
# COMPACT_ATOMS: atom_id res chain seq x y z
N ASN A 1 -10.57 -2.93 -14.78
CA ASN A 1 -10.27 -2.59 -16.15
C ASN A 1 -11.51 -1.98 -16.83
N LYS A 2 -11.38 -0.83 -17.49
CA LYS A 2 -12.53 -0.15 -18.13
C LYS A 2 -13.08 -0.90 -19.36
N ALA A 3 -12.23 -1.67 -20.03
CA ALA A 3 -12.61 -2.40 -21.26
C ALA A 3 -13.25 -3.77 -20.96
N TYR A 4 -12.92 -4.38 -19.83
CA TYR A 4 -13.38 -5.72 -19.48
C TYR A 4 -13.85 -5.75 -18.01
N LYS A 5 -15.13 -6.05 -17.82
CA LYS A 5 -15.77 -5.99 -16.48
C LYS A 5 -15.16 -6.94 -15.45
N ASN A 6 -14.68 -8.10 -15.87
CA ASN A 6 -14.19 -9.16 -14.96
C ASN A 6 -12.66 -9.22 -14.88
N ILE A 7 -11.94 -8.18 -15.32
CA ILE A 7 -10.48 -8.10 -15.26
C ILE A 7 -10.07 -6.96 -14.36
N TYR A 8 -9.38 -7.29 -13.28
CA TYR A 8 -8.86 -6.36 -12.29
C TYR A 8 -7.35 -6.22 -12.46
N SER A 9 -6.84 -5.04 -12.22
CA SER A 9 -5.40 -4.73 -12.27
C SER A 9 -5.02 -3.93 -11.04
N VAL A 10 -4.00 -4.38 -10.32
CA VAL A 10 -3.53 -3.74 -9.08
C VAL A 10 -2.01 -3.62 -9.04
N GLY A 11 -1.52 -2.79 -8.17
CA GLY A 11 -0.09 -2.66 -7.92
C GLY A 11 0.65 -1.87 -8.99
N VAL A 12 1.87 -2.28 -9.30
CA VAL A 12 2.76 -1.51 -10.19
C VAL A 12 2.31 -1.49 -11.64
N CYS A 13 1.48 -2.43 -12.07
CA CYS A 13 0.97 -2.50 -13.44
C CYS A 13 -0.10 -1.45 -13.77
N ILE A 14 -0.64 -0.76 -12.77
CA ILE A 14 -1.60 0.33 -13.02
C ILE A 14 -0.88 1.68 -13.09
N ALA A 15 -1.36 2.56 -13.96
CA ALA A 15 -0.91 3.94 -14.05
C ALA A 15 -1.68 4.81 -13.05
N ILE A 16 -0.95 5.49 -12.17
CA ILE A 16 -1.48 6.56 -11.32
C ILE A 16 -0.78 7.83 -11.79
N PRO A 17 -1.49 8.78 -12.43
CA PRO A 17 -0.88 9.99 -12.91
C PRO A 17 -0.36 10.85 -11.74
N PRO A 18 0.69 11.66 -11.95
CA PRO A 18 1.09 12.67 -10.99
C PRO A 18 0.01 13.76 -10.89
N ILE A 19 0.02 14.52 -9.79
CA ILE A 19 -0.93 15.61 -9.58
C ILE A 19 -0.68 16.75 -10.56
N GLU A 20 0.59 17.01 -10.84
CA GLU A 20 1.03 18.07 -11.75
C GLU A 20 1.75 17.48 -12.95
N LYS A 21 1.76 18.23 -14.05
CA LYS A 21 2.55 17.86 -15.22
C LYS A 21 4.02 17.85 -14.86
N THR A 22 4.68 16.76 -15.17
CA THR A 22 6.14 16.60 -15.02
C THR A 22 6.82 16.70 -16.39
N PRO A 23 8.10 17.15 -16.47
CA PRO A 23 8.83 17.23 -17.74
C PRO A 23 8.94 15.88 -18.47
N LEU A 24 9.00 14.80 -17.71
CA LEU A 24 8.96 13.44 -18.23
C LEU A 24 7.67 12.75 -17.76
N PRO A 25 7.07 11.86 -18.59
CA PRO A 25 5.87 11.13 -18.20
C PRO A 25 6.21 10.12 -17.10
N VAL A 26 5.97 10.50 -15.84
CA VAL A 26 6.18 9.64 -14.67
C VAL A 26 4.85 9.35 -13.99
N GLY A 27 4.70 8.15 -13.45
CA GLY A 27 3.58 7.79 -12.59
C GLY A 27 3.92 7.94 -11.11
N ALA A 28 2.91 8.02 -10.26
CA ALA A 28 3.12 7.98 -8.81
C ALA A 28 3.74 6.61 -8.41
N PRO A 29 4.86 6.61 -7.67
CA PRO A 29 5.45 5.37 -7.16
C PRO A 29 4.47 4.63 -6.26
N LYS A 30 4.50 3.30 -6.28
CA LYS A 30 3.63 2.46 -5.46
C LYS A 30 4.50 1.69 -4.46
N THR A 31 4.24 1.90 -3.18
CA THR A 31 4.88 1.13 -2.11
C THR A 31 4.18 -0.22 -1.93
N GLY A 32 4.85 -1.18 -1.30
CA GLY A 32 4.25 -2.48 -0.98
C GLY A 32 2.95 -2.34 -0.18
N TYR A 33 2.90 -1.40 0.77
CA TYR A 33 1.68 -1.13 1.54
C TYR A 33 0.52 -0.63 0.67
N MET A 34 0.78 0.26 -0.30
CA MET A 34 -0.24 0.71 -1.26
C MET A 34 -0.76 -0.45 -2.10
N ILE A 35 0.12 -1.36 -2.53
CA ILE A 35 -0.26 -2.54 -3.31
C ILE A 35 -1.15 -3.47 -2.47
N GLU A 36 -0.78 -3.76 -1.22
CA GLU A 36 -1.61 -4.56 -0.31
C GLU A 36 -2.98 -3.91 -0.06
N SER A 37 -3.04 -2.58 0.03
CA SER A 37 -4.29 -1.82 0.15
C SER A 37 -5.19 -2.01 -1.07
N MET A 38 -4.63 -1.93 -2.29
CA MET A 38 -5.37 -2.17 -3.54
C MET A 38 -5.89 -3.61 -3.62
N VAL A 39 -5.03 -4.59 -3.34
CA VAL A 39 -5.41 -6.02 -3.34
C VAL A 39 -6.53 -6.28 -2.35
N THR A 40 -6.47 -5.67 -1.15
CA THR A 40 -7.51 -5.82 -0.13
C THR A 40 -8.85 -5.24 -0.63
N ALA A 41 -8.84 -4.05 -1.22
CA ALA A 41 -10.05 -3.43 -1.76
C ALA A 41 -10.67 -4.27 -2.89
N ASP A 42 -9.85 -4.72 -3.85
CA ASP A 42 -10.33 -5.53 -4.97
C ASP A 42 -10.86 -6.89 -4.50
N ALA A 43 -10.19 -7.56 -3.55
CA ALA A 43 -10.67 -8.82 -3.01
C ALA A 43 -12.05 -8.69 -2.35
N HIS A 44 -12.27 -7.63 -1.57
CA HIS A 44 -13.58 -7.35 -0.97
C HIS A 44 -14.65 -7.02 -2.02
N ASN A 45 -14.30 -6.23 -3.03
CA ASN A 45 -15.22 -5.88 -4.12
C ASN A 45 -15.61 -7.11 -4.95
N ILE A 46 -14.64 -7.95 -5.33
CA ILE A 46 -14.89 -9.19 -6.07
C ILE A 46 -15.80 -10.13 -5.25
N ALA A 47 -15.50 -10.32 -3.96
CA ALA A 47 -16.35 -11.14 -3.09
C ALA A 47 -17.77 -10.55 -2.94
N GLY A 48 -17.89 -9.21 -2.92
CA GLY A 48 -19.17 -8.51 -2.92
C GLY A 48 -19.94 -8.76 -4.22
N GLU A 49 -19.32 -8.55 -5.37
CA GLU A 49 -19.92 -8.77 -6.70
C GLU A 49 -20.41 -10.21 -6.87
N LEU A 50 -19.61 -11.21 -6.46
CA LEU A 50 -20.01 -12.62 -6.48
C LEU A 50 -21.23 -12.91 -5.57
N SER A 51 -21.48 -12.03 -4.60
CA SER A 51 -22.64 -12.09 -3.70
C SER A 51 -23.77 -11.14 -4.10
N GLY A 52 -23.71 -10.55 -5.30
CA GLY A 52 -24.73 -9.63 -5.82
C GLY A 52 -24.72 -8.23 -5.19
N LYS A 53 -23.60 -7.81 -4.59
CA LYS A 53 -23.41 -6.48 -4.00
C LYS A 53 -22.60 -5.58 -4.93
N GLU A 54 -22.88 -4.29 -4.92
CA GLU A 54 -22.09 -3.30 -5.65
C GLU A 54 -20.72 -3.09 -4.99
N PRO A 55 -19.67 -2.86 -5.80
CA PRO A 55 -18.33 -2.53 -5.30
C PRO A 55 -18.33 -1.24 -4.49
N SER A 56 -17.93 -1.28 -3.23
CA SER A 56 -17.93 -0.10 -2.33
C SER A 56 -16.57 0.16 -1.69
N HIS A 57 -15.70 -0.83 -1.66
CA HIS A 57 -14.41 -0.72 -0.99
C HIS A 57 -13.39 0.05 -1.83
N LYS A 58 -12.69 0.99 -1.18
CA LYS A 58 -11.65 1.82 -1.80
C LYS A 58 -10.33 1.68 -1.05
N ALA A 59 -9.25 1.54 -1.80
CA ALA A 59 -7.90 1.52 -1.25
C ALA A 59 -7.51 2.88 -0.66
N THR A 60 -6.68 2.89 0.37
CA THR A 60 -5.98 4.10 0.82
C THR A 60 -4.72 4.31 -0.02
N TRP A 61 -4.32 5.57 -0.16
CA TRP A 61 -3.08 5.96 -0.83
C TRP A 61 -1.95 6.24 0.17
N ASN A 62 -1.96 5.56 1.32
CA ASN A 62 -0.92 5.71 2.32
C ASN A 62 0.35 4.99 1.87
N ALA A 63 1.49 5.65 2.03
CA ALA A 63 2.79 5.07 1.73
C ALA A 63 3.58 4.82 3.01
N LEU A 64 4.06 3.61 3.15
CA LEU A 64 5.08 3.21 4.12
C LEU A 64 6.18 2.50 3.34
N CYS A 65 7.41 2.99 3.45
CA CYS A 65 8.52 2.45 2.68
C CYS A 65 9.81 2.41 3.51
N LEU A 66 10.57 1.36 3.29
CA LEU A 66 11.97 1.20 3.71
C LEU A 66 12.82 1.07 2.45
N ALA A 67 13.47 2.16 2.04
CA ALA A 67 14.44 2.16 0.95
C ALA A 67 15.81 1.80 1.51
N ASP A 68 16.39 0.74 0.98
CA ASP A 68 17.67 0.20 1.43
C ASP A 68 18.75 0.47 0.38
N PHE A 69 19.91 0.96 0.80
CA PHE A 69 21.06 1.29 -0.03
C PHE A 69 22.30 0.43 0.28
N GLY A 70 22.10 -0.68 1.00
CA GLY A 70 23.12 -1.64 1.35
C GLY A 70 23.58 -1.51 2.80
N ASP A 71 24.29 -0.44 3.16
CA ASP A 71 24.81 -0.19 4.50
C ASP A 71 23.96 0.82 5.32
N SER A 72 23.07 1.50 4.66
CA SER A 72 22.14 2.49 5.23
C SER A 72 20.81 2.48 4.48
N GLY A 73 19.87 3.28 4.88
CA GLY A 73 18.59 3.39 4.19
C GLY A 73 17.78 4.59 4.64
N VAL A 74 16.63 4.77 3.97
CA VAL A 74 15.63 5.80 4.32
C VAL A 74 14.29 5.12 4.54
N ALA A 75 13.71 5.36 5.71
CA ALA A 75 12.32 5.05 6.00
C ALA A 75 11.45 6.28 5.76
N PHE A 76 10.30 6.13 5.13
CA PHE A 76 9.35 7.22 5.03
C PHE A 76 7.89 6.76 5.19
N LEU A 77 7.09 7.67 5.73
CA LEU A 77 5.65 7.57 5.87
C LEU A 77 5.01 8.80 5.23
N ALA A 78 4.04 8.59 4.35
CA ALA A 78 3.24 9.65 3.75
C ALA A 78 1.76 9.25 3.75
N GLN A 79 0.92 10.09 4.33
CA GLN A 79 -0.51 9.84 4.49
C GLN A 79 -1.33 11.04 3.97
N PRO A 80 -1.94 10.92 2.79
CA PRO A 80 -1.65 9.94 1.73
C PRO A 80 -0.31 10.25 1.02
N GLN A 81 0.16 9.34 0.17
CA GLN A 81 1.36 9.60 -0.64
C GLN A 81 1.14 10.76 -1.62
N ILE A 82 -0.04 10.83 -2.21
CA ILE A 82 -0.43 11.89 -3.14
C ILE A 82 -0.95 13.09 -2.34
N PRO A 83 -0.38 14.29 -2.49
CA PRO A 83 -0.85 15.52 -1.82
C PRO A 83 -2.34 15.81 -2.06
N PRO A 84 -3.02 16.54 -1.16
CA PRO A 84 -2.50 17.07 0.11
C PRO A 84 -2.25 15.98 1.14
N ARG A 85 -1.15 16.13 1.91
CA ARG A 85 -0.71 15.15 2.92
C ARG A 85 -1.07 15.62 4.32
N ASN A 86 -1.61 14.72 5.11
CA ASN A 86 -1.88 14.96 6.53
C ASN A 86 -0.64 14.68 7.39
N ILE A 87 0.13 13.65 7.01
CA ILE A 87 1.34 13.24 7.71
C ILE A 87 2.45 13.01 6.69
N THR A 88 3.63 13.56 6.99
CA THR A 88 4.88 13.25 6.27
C THR A 88 5.98 13.09 7.32
N TRP A 89 6.64 11.94 7.29
CA TRP A 89 7.75 11.62 8.17
C TRP A 89 8.82 10.84 7.40
N SER A 90 10.09 11.14 7.68
CA SER A 90 11.22 10.38 7.17
C SER A 90 12.34 10.30 8.19
N SER A 91 13.10 9.24 8.11
CA SER A 91 14.31 9.03 8.91
C SER A 91 15.30 8.20 8.13
N GLU A 92 16.58 8.46 8.31
CA GLU A 92 17.66 7.75 7.64
C GLU A 92 18.59 7.07 8.64
N GLY A 93 19.37 6.12 8.17
CA GLY A 93 20.41 5.48 8.97
C GLY A 93 20.53 3.97 8.75
N LYS A 94 21.54 3.40 9.39
CA LYS A 94 21.81 1.94 9.34
C LYS A 94 20.69 1.09 9.90
N TRP A 95 19.90 1.63 10.83
CA TRP A 95 18.74 0.94 11.40
C TRP A 95 17.70 0.58 10.32
N VAL A 96 17.58 1.38 9.26
CA VAL A 96 16.62 1.12 8.15
C VAL A 96 17.03 -0.13 7.39
N HIS A 97 18.33 -0.32 7.12
CA HIS A 97 18.86 -1.54 6.52
C HIS A 97 18.50 -2.78 7.37
N LEU A 98 18.75 -2.74 8.68
CA LEU A 98 18.39 -3.83 9.59
C LEU A 98 16.88 -4.07 9.65
N ALA A 99 16.09 -3.01 9.70
CA ALA A 99 14.63 -3.08 9.66
C ALA A 99 14.13 -3.71 8.35
N LYS A 100 14.78 -3.40 7.22
CA LYS A 100 14.46 -4.00 5.91
C LYS A 100 14.71 -5.50 5.89
N ILE A 101 15.85 -5.96 6.41
CA ILE A 101 16.18 -7.39 6.54
C ILE A 101 15.12 -8.10 7.41
N GLY A 102 14.76 -7.51 8.54
CA GLY A 102 13.71 -8.03 9.42
C GLY A 102 12.34 -8.12 8.73
N PHE A 103 11.97 -7.05 8.03
CA PHE A 103 10.74 -6.98 7.25
C PHE A 103 10.71 -8.04 6.13
N GLU A 104 11.80 -8.24 5.41
CA GLU A 104 11.90 -9.24 4.35
C GLU A 104 11.65 -10.66 4.90
N LYS A 105 12.33 -11.03 5.98
CA LYS A 105 12.12 -12.33 6.65
C LYS A 105 10.68 -12.51 7.11
N TYR A 106 10.09 -11.48 7.68
CA TYR A 106 8.69 -11.45 8.09
C TYR A 106 7.76 -11.65 6.90
N PHE A 107 7.96 -10.88 5.83
CA PHE A 107 7.13 -10.91 4.63
C PHE A 107 7.19 -12.27 3.93
N MET A 108 8.39 -12.85 3.79
CA MET A 108 8.59 -14.18 3.22
C MET A 108 7.90 -15.27 4.05
N ARG A 109 7.94 -15.16 5.38
CA ARG A 109 7.20 -16.08 6.26
C ARG A 109 5.68 -15.94 6.09
N LYS A 110 5.19 -14.72 5.98
CA LYS A 110 3.76 -14.40 5.74
C LYS A 110 3.28 -15.07 4.45
N ILE A 111 4.03 -14.88 3.35
CA ILE A 111 3.71 -15.51 2.05
C ILE A 111 3.73 -17.04 2.13
N ARG A 112 4.80 -17.62 2.67
CA ARG A 112 4.93 -19.09 2.78
C ARG A 112 3.81 -19.73 3.60
N LYS A 113 3.25 -19.02 4.56
CA LYS A 113 2.13 -19.50 5.40
C LYS A 113 0.75 -19.16 4.84
N GLY A 114 0.66 -18.41 3.73
CA GLY A 114 -0.62 -17.94 3.17
C GLY A 114 -1.38 -17.01 4.11
N ILE A 115 -0.69 -16.34 5.04
CA ILE A 115 -1.34 -15.43 5.99
C ILE A 115 -1.35 -14.04 5.38
N THR A 116 -2.53 -13.49 5.11
CA THR A 116 -2.68 -12.17 4.49
C THR A 116 -2.53 -11.03 5.49
N GLU A 117 -3.09 -11.16 6.68
CA GLU A 117 -3.08 -10.11 7.70
C GLU A 117 -3.02 -10.69 9.12
N PRO A 118 -1.81 -10.95 9.67
CA PRO A 118 -1.66 -11.37 11.06
C PRO A 118 -2.25 -10.34 12.02
N TYR A 119 -2.81 -10.80 13.15
CA TYR A 119 -3.45 -9.91 14.13
C TYR A 119 -2.53 -8.82 14.67
N TYR A 120 -1.25 -9.12 14.86
CA TYR A 120 -0.25 -8.16 15.34
C TYR A 120 0.08 -7.09 14.28
N GLU A 121 0.06 -7.42 12.98
CA GLU A 121 0.20 -6.45 11.91
C GLU A 121 -0.95 -5.45 11.94
N ARG A 122 -2.19 -5.94 12.08
CA ARG A 122 -3.38 -5.10 12.22
C ARG A 122 -3.29 -4.16 13.42
N LEU A 123 -2.77 -4.66 14.55
CA LEU A 123 -2.58 -3.84 15.75
C LEU A 123 -1.54 -2.74 15.52
N ILE A 124 -0.39 -3.07 14.94
CA ILE A 124 0.68 -2.11 14.64
C ILE A 124 0.18 -1.04 13.66
N LEU A 125 -0.47 -1.43 12.57
CA LEU A 125 -1.02 -0.49 11.59
C LEU A 125 -2.05 0.45 12.24
N LYS A 126 -2.90 -0.09 13.10
CA LYS A 126 -3.89 0.72 13.86
C LYS A 126 -3.22 1.73 14.78
N LEU A 127 -2.16 1.34 15.49
CA LEU A 127 -1.37 2.24 16.35
C LEU A 127 -0.67 3.35 15.53
N MET A 128 -0.26 3.05 14.32
CA MET A 128 0.32 4.03 13.38
C MET A 128 -0.74 4.89 12.67
N GLY A 129 -2.03 4.69 12.94
CA GLY A 129 -3.11 5.38 12.22
C GLY A 129 -3.28 4.96 10.76
N LEU A 130 -2.71 3.81 10.38
CA LEU A 130 -2.77 3.29 9.02
C LEU A 130 -3.97 2.36 8.84
N SER A 131 -4.68 2.51 7.72
CA SER A 131 -5.74 1.62 7.28
C SER A 131 -5.56 1.25 5.82
N ARG A 132 -5.83 0.01 5.44
CA ARG A 132 -5.78 -0.45 4.05
C ARG A 132 -6.99 0.02 3.24
N LEU A 133 -8.14 0.09 3.88
CA LEU A 133 -9.37 0.55 3.26
C LEU A 133 -9.72 1.96 3.74
N LYS A 134 -10.23 2.78 2.84
CA LYS A 134 -10.86 4.05 3.23
C LYS A 134 -12.05 3.76 4.13
N LYS A 135 -12.21 4.55 5.18
CA LYS A 135 -13.47 4.55 5.94
C LYS A 135 -14.55 5.10 5.00
N GLU A 136 -15.69 4.46 5.00
CA GLU A 136 -16.87 5.03 4.35
C GLU A 136 -17.24 6.30 5.13
N ASP A 137 -17.32 7.41 4.40
CA ASP A 137 -17.93 8.62 4.94
C ASP A 137 -19.41 8.30 5.16
N LYS A 138 -19.82 8.19 6.43
CA LYS A 138 -21.21 8.01 6.83
C LYS A 138 -21.95 9.31 6.70
#